data_fd6394d402b76d3fe8c670d795b7cbe6
#
_entry.id   fd6394d402b76d3fe8c670d795b7cbe6
#
_cell.length_a   1.000
_cell.length_b   1.000
_cell.length_c   1.000
_cell.angle_alpha   90.00
_cell.angle_beta   90.00
_cell.angle_gamma   90.00
#
_symmetry.space_group_name_H-M   'P 1'
#
loop_
_entity.id
_entity.type
_entity.pdbx_description
1 polymer ?
#
loop_
_entity_poly.entity_id
_entity_poly.type
_entity_poly.pdbx_seq_one_letter_code
_entity_poly.pdbx_strand_id
1 'polypeptide(L)'
;MITNQIEKIIKYNFNNVNLLEEALIHSSYSGKSCKSNKKNYERLEFLGDRVLGLVLAEYVFNVFPEANEGLLNSHYQKYVSQEYLLQYSKKIHLSNYIKTQKGDKLENNESILSDVVESIIGAIYLDSGLTDCKKFIIDEIIGKVINLSKPIKHPKSILQEYCLDKYKTLPKYEILNKTGDDHSPIFTVSVNIENFETVSAKGGNVKSAEQLAALKLLDILRVKTF
;
A
#
# COMPACT_ATOMS: atom_id res chain seq x y z
N MET A 1 -2.48 -10.84 28.99
CA MET A 1 -2.91 -9.49 28.58
C MET A 1 -2.85 -9.37 27.07
N ILE A 2 -3.71 -8.57 26.46
CA ILE A 2 -3.80 -8.40 24.99
C ILE A 2 -2.46 -7.94 24.39
N THR A 3 -1.75 -7.04 25.07
CA THR A 3 -0.43 -6.53 24.66
C THR A 3 0.61 -7.64 24.48
N ASN A 4 0.71 -8.59 25.43
CA ASN A 4 1.68 -9.70 25.32
C ASN A 4 1.37 -10.64 24.15
N GLN A 5 0.13 -10.70 23.67
CA GLN A 5 -0.23 -11.52 22.51
C GLN A 5 0.20 -10.84 21.22
N ILE A 6 -0.08 -9.54 21.08
CA ILE A 6 0.31 -8.81 19.86
C ILE A 6 1.83 -8.69 19.74
N GLU A 7 2.58 -8.47 20.84
CA GLU A 7 4.04 -8.45 20.85
C GLU A 7 4.65 -9.76 20.28
N LYS A 8 4.08 -10.90 20.67
CA LYS A 8 4.51 -12.21 20.12
C LYS A 8 4.23 -12.32 18.61
N ILE A 9 3.10 -11.80 18.15
CA ILE A 9 2.68 -11.87 16.76
C ILE A 9 3.56 -10.99 15.89
N ILE A 10 3.81 -9.74 16.34
CA ILE A 10 4.67 -8.78 15.63
C ILE A 10 6.17 -9.05 15.86
N LYS A 11 6.52 -9.99 16.75
CA LYS A 11 7.88 -10.36 17.15
C LYS A 11 8.72 -9.19 17.64
N TYR A 12 8.08 -8.26 18.34
CA TYR A 12 8.71 -7.10 18.96
C TYR A 12 8.20 -6.93 20.39
N ASN A 13 9.13 -6.79 21.35
CA ASN A 13 8.82 -6.55 22.75
C ASN A 13 9.09 -5.08 23.07
N PHE A 14 8.06 -4.36 23.51
CA PHE A 14 8.18 -2.95 23.85
C PHE A 14 8.85 -2.73 25.21
N ASN A 15 9.83 -1.82 25.24
CA ASN A 15 10.37 -1.27 26.48
C ASN A 15 9.30 -0.42 27.19
N ASN A 16 8.52 0.35 26.42
CA ASN A 16 7.40 1.15 26.90
C ASN A 16 6.09 0.65 26.28
N VAL A 17 5.41 -0.27 26.95
CA VAL A 17 4.15 -0.87 26.49
C VAL A 17 3.02 0.16 26.24
N ASN A 18 3.09 1.35 26.87
CA ASN A 18 2.10 2.39 26.64
C ASN A 18 2.10 2.90 25.17
N LEU A 19 3.24 2.83 24.47
CA LEU A 19 3.31 3.17 23.04
C LEU A 19 2.49 2.20 22.20
N LEU A 20 2.58 0.90 22.48
CA LEU A 20 1.75 -0.11 21.83
C LEU A 20 0.27 0.08 22.17
N GLU A 21 -0.05 0.37 23.43
CA GLU A 21 -1.44 0.63 23.82
C GLU A 21 -2.03 1.84 23.09
N GLU A 22 -1.26 2.93 22.95
CA GLU A 22 -1.63 4.12 22.19
C GLU A 22 -1.85 3.79 20.71
N ALA A 23 -0.94 3.03 20.11
CA ALA A 23 -1.02 2.61 18.71
C ALA A 23 -2.27 1.77 18.39
N LEU A 24 -2.83 1.08 19.37
CA LEU A 24 -4.01 0.22 19.21
C LEU A 24 -5.33 0.91 19.58
N ILE A 25 -5.33 2.21 19.92
CA ILE A 25 -6.55 2.94 20.29
C ILE A 25 -7.03 3.79 19.13
N HIS A 26 -8.18 3.42 18.53
CA HIS A 26 -8.85 4.24 17.54
C HIS A 26 -9.47 5.50 18.16
N SER A 27 -9.55 6.59 17.39
CA SER A 27 -10.10 7.88 17.85
C SER A 27 -11.55 7.80 18.36
N SER A 28 -12.35 6.87 17.81
CA SER A 28 -13.73 6.63 18.27
C SER A 28 -13.84 5.99 19.66
N TYR A 29 -12.76 5.45 20.22
CA TYR A 29 -12.83 4.71 21.48
C TYR A 29 -13.14 5.62 22.67
N SER A 30 -14.34 5.52 23.24
CA SER A 30 -14.84 6.26 24.42
C SER A 30 -14.83 5.42 25.69
N GLY A 31 -13.68 4.89 26.11
CA GLY A 31 -13.58 4.10 27.36
C GLY A 31 -13.82 4.93 28.63
N LYS A 32 -14.27 4.28 29.71
CA LYS A 32 -14.60 4.91 31.03
C LYS A 32 -13.50 5.76 31.67
N SER A 33 -12.29 5.76 31.13
CA SER A 33 -11.12 6.52 31.63
C SER A 33 -10.82 7.78 30.80
N CYS A 34 -11.76 8.25 29.98
CA CYS A 34 -11.57 9.41 29.10
C CYS A 34 -11.76 10.73 29.84
N LYS A 35 -10.75 11.18 30.54
CA LYS A 35 -10.53 12.62 30.76
C LYS A 35 -9.84 13.19 29.54
N SER A 36 -10.20 14.37 29.11
CA SER A 36 -10.02 15.13 27.88
C SER A 36 -8.67 15.17 27.13
N ASN A 37 -7.77 14.20 27.28
CA ASN A 37 -6.47 14.16 26.58
C ASN A 37 -6.07 12.72 26.22
N LYS A 38 -6.98 11.95 25.59
CA LYS A 38 -6.61 10.62 25.10
C LYS A 38 -5.68 10.73 23.90
N LYS A 39 -4.52 10.16 24.08
CA LYS A 39 -3.65 9.80 22.97
C LYS A 39 -4.30 8.63 22.23
N ASN A 40 -4.45 8.76 20.93
CA ASN A 40 -4.92 7.75 20.01
C ASN A 40 -3.83 7.47 18.96
N TYR A 41 -4.07 6.55 18.06
CA TYR A 41 -3.10 6.11 17.08
C TYR A 41 -2.67 7.18 16.06
N GLU A 42 -3.48 8.22 15.79
CA GLU A 42 -3.28 9.16 14.67
C GLU A 42 -1.91 9.86 14.65
N ARG A 43 -1.38 10.23 15.81
CA ARG A 43 -0.05 10.85 15.89
C ARG A 43 1.08 9.85 15.61
N LEU A 44 0.90 8.62 16.04
CA LEU A 44 1.86 7.53 15.78
C LEU A 44 1.79 7.09 14.32
N GLU A 45 0.60 7.04 13.74
CA GLU A 45 0.37 6.82 12.30
C GLU A 45 1.13 7.85 11.47
N PHE A 46 0.92 9.16 11.75
CA PHE A 46 1.64 10.22 11.05
C PHE A 46 3.16 10.02 11.06
N LEU A 47 3.73 9.64 12.21
CA LEU A 47 5.17 9.38 12.34
C LEU A 47 5.55 8.09 11.61
N GLY A 48 4.76 7.04 11.78
CA GLY A 48 5.03 5.71 11.21
C GLY A 48 5.03 5.69 9.70
N ASP A 49 4.11 6.40 9.05
CA ASP A 49 4.09 6.58 7.60
C ASP A 49 5.42 7.19 7.08
N ARG A 50 5.95 8.22 7.75
CA ARG A 50 7.22 8.84 7.37
C ARG A 50 8.41 7.91 7.58
N VAL A 51 8.41 7.14 8.67
CA VAL A 51 9.44 6.14 8.97
C VAL A 51 9.38 4.99 7.97
N LEU A 52 8.20 4.47 7.67
CA LEU A 52 7.97 3.44 6.64
C LEU A 52 8.50 3.91 5.29
N GLY A 53 8.14 5.13 4.89
CA GLY A 53 8.60 5.71 3.63
C GLY A 53 10.11 5.81 3.53
N LEU A 54 10.78 6.31 4.58
CA LEU A 54 12.24 6.40 4.62
C LEU A 54 12.91 5.03 4.52
N VAL A 55 12.46 4.07 5.34
CA VAL A 55 13.02 2.72 5.37
C VAL A 55 12.85 2.02 4.03
N LEU A 56 11.68 2.14 3.41
CA LEU A 56 11.42 1.52 2.10
C LEU A 56 12.18 2.19 0.97
N ALA A 57 12.31 3.52 0.98
CA ALA A 57 13.14 4.22 -0.01
C ALA A 57 14.59 3.74 0.05
N GLU A 58 15.18 3.68 1.24
CA GLU A 58 16.54 3.15 1.45
C GLU A 58 16.64 1.68 1.03
N TYR A 59 15.63 0.87 1.38
CA TYR A 59 15.63 -0.55 1.07
C TYR A 59 15.60 -0.80 -0.45
N VAL A 60 14.67 -0.19 -1.19
CA VAL A 60 14.59 -0.37 -2.64
C VAL A 60 15.81 0.18 -3.36
N PHE A 61 16.38 1.30 -2.88
CA PHE A 61 17.60 1.87 -3.42
C PHE A 61 18.78 0.89 -3.33
N ASN A 62 18.94 0.22 -2.20
CA ASN A 62 20.02 -0.74 -1.98
C ASN A 62 19.80 -2.08 -2.71
N VAL A 63 18.53 -2.51 -2.82
CA VAL A 63 18.18 -3.80 -3.44
C VAL A 63 18.24 -3.74 -4.98
N PHE A 64 18.00 -2.56 -5.56
CA PHE A 64 17.97 -2.35 -7.00
C PHE A 64 19.00 -1.29 -7.45
N PRO A 65 20.32 -1.55 -7.34
CA PRO A 65 21.36 -0.54 -7.59
C PRO A 65 21.39 -0.02 -9.04
N GLU A 66 20.91 -0.82 -10.00
CA GLU A 66 20.87 -0.44 -11.42
C GLU A 66 19.51 0.14 -11.85
N ALA A 67 18.57 0.29 -10.93
CA ALA A 67 17.24 0.79 -11.25
C ALA A 67 17.24 2.30 -11.41
N ASN A 68 16.57 2.81 -12.42
CA ASN A 68 16.27 4.23 -12.55
C ASN A 68 15.20 4.67 -11.52
N GLU A 69 15.05 5.99 -11.35
CA GLU A 69 14.09 6.59 -10.42
C GLU A 69 12.67 6.05 -10.59
N GLY A 70 12.17 5.93 -11.83
CA GLY A 70 10.83 5.44 -12.11
C GLY A 70 10.60 4.01 -11.62
N LEU A 71 11.61 3.14 -11.75
CA LEU A 71 11.55 1.77 -11.27
C LEU A 71 11.64 1.71 -9.74
N LEU A 72 12.53 2.49 -9.13
CA LEU A 72 12.62 2.61 -7.67
C LEU A 72 11.28 3.07 -7.08
N ASN A 73 10.67 4.11 -7.68
CA ASN A 73 9.37 4.62 -7.24
C ASN A 73 8.24 3.58 -7.42
N SER A 74 8.26 2.78 -8.48
CA SER A 74 7.29 1.72 -8.70
C SER A 74 7.34 0.65 -7.59
N HIS A 75 8.53 0.23 -7.19
CA HIS A 75 8.72 -0.69 -6.07
C HIS A 75 8.30 -0.05 -4.73
N TYR A 76 8.73 1.18 -4.49
CA TYR A 76 8.38 1.94 -3.30
C TYR A 76 6.85 2.04 -3.13
N GLN A 77 6.13 2.51 -4.14
CA GLN A 77 4.68 2.70 -4.12
C GLN A 77 3.91 1.42 -3.81
N LYS A 78 4.40 0.27 -4.26
CA LYS A 78 3.78 -1.02 -3.94
C LYS A 78 3.77 -1.29 -2.45
N TYR A 79 4.89 -1.10 -1.77
CA TYR A 79 5.08 -1.51 -0.38
C TYR A 79 4.61 -0.48 0.65
N VAL A 80 4.50 0.80 0.27
CA VAL A 80 3.87 1.84 1.10
C VAL A 80 2.36 1.91 0.89
N SER A 81 1.79 1.14 -0.06
CA SER A 81 0.37 1.23 -0.36
C SER A 81 -0.50 0.71 0.79
N GLN A 82 -1.64 1.36 0.98
CA GLN A 82 -2.67 0.92 1.91
C GLN A 82 -3.03 -0.56 1.71
N GLU A 83 -3.14 -1.01 0.46
CA GLU A 83 -3.45 -2.39 0.12
C GLU A 83 -2.41 -3.37 0.68
N TYR A 84 -1.13 -3.03 0.59
CA TYR A 84 -0.05 -3.88 1.09
C TYR A 84 -0.05 -3.98 2.63
N LEU A 85 -0.20 -2.84 3.31
CA LEU A 85 -0.31 -2.80 4.78
C LEU A 85 -1.55 -3.52 5.27
N LEU A 86 -2.66 -3.40 4.55
CA LEU A 86 -3.90 -4.15 4.83
C LEU A 86 -3.69 -5.66 4.74
N GLN A 87 -2.96 -6.16 3.73
CA GLN A 87 -2.62 -7.58 3.64
C GLN A 87 -1.83 -8.06 4.86
N TYR A 88 -0.86 -7.26 5.31
CA TYR A 88 -0.12 -7.56 6.53
C TYR A 88 -1.03 -7.57 7.76
N SER A 89 -1.88 -6.56 7.94
CA SER A 89 -2.81 -6.47 9.07
C SER A 89 -3.78 -7.66 9.13
N LYS A 90 -4.31 -8.10 7.98
CA LYS A 90 -5.16 -9.30 7.86
C LYS A 90 -4.40 -10.57 8.23
N LYS A 91 -3.16 -10.72 7.77
CA LYS A 91 -2.28 -11.87 8.07
C LYS A 91 -2.06 -12.07 9.55
N ILE A 92 -1.90 -10.97 10.30
CA ILE A 92 -1.67 -11.01 11.76
C ILE A 92 -2.96 -10.90 12.58
N HIS A 93 -4.14 -10.87 11.94
CA HIS A 93 -5.44 -10.67 12.59
C HIS A 93 -5.48 -9.44 13.50
N LEU A 94 -4.91 -8.30 13.02
CA LEU A 94 -4.72 -7.08 13.80
C LEU A 94 -6.03 -6.51 14.34
N SER A 95 -7.16 -6.68 13.63
CA SER A 95 -8.50 -6.23 14.04
C SER A 95 -8.91 -6.71 15.45
N ASN A 96 -8.42 -7.87 15.89
CA ASN A 96 -8.73 -8.43 17.20
C ASN A 96 -8.11 -7.65 18.38
N TYR A 97 -7.15 -6.78 18.10
CA TYR A 97 -6.36 -6.06 19.10
C TYR A 97 -6.68 -4.56 19.17
N ILE A 98 -7.39 -4.03 18.17
CA ILE A 98 -7.71 -2.60 18.10
C ILE A 98 -8.87 -2.28 19.03
N LYS A 99 -8.71 -1.22 19.83
CA LYS A 99 -9.76 -0.69 20.72
C LYS A 99 -10.57 0.37 19.99
N THR A 100 -11.85 0.08 19.73
CA THR A 100 -12.81 1.00 19.10
C THR A 100 -14.06 1.17 19.96
N GLN A 101 -15.00 2.00 19.53
CA GLN A 101 -16.32 2.08 20.14
C GLN A 101 -17.08 0.77 19.95
N LYS A 102 -17.89 0.37 20.96
CA LYS A 102 -18.73 -0.83 20.86
C LYS A 102 -19.68 -0.72 19.67
N GLY A 103 -19.59 -1.71 18.77
CA GLY A 103 -20.45 -1.78 17.57
C GLY A 103 -19.74 -1.41 16.27
N ASP A 104 -18.53 -0.82 16.32
CA ASP A 104 -17.72 -0.58 15.13
C ASP A 104 -17.24 -1.92 14.56
N LYS A 105 -17.65 -2.22 13.33
CA LYS A 105 -17.15 -3.38 12.58
C LYS A 105 -15.84 -2.99 11.89
N LEU A 106 -14.72 -3.14 12.58
CA LEU A 106 -13.38 -2.88 12.04
C LEU A 106 -13.05 -3.71 10.80
N GLU A 107 -13.63 -4.91 10.71
CA GLU A 107 -13.43 -5.83 9.58
C GLU A 107 -13.83 -5.21 8.23
N ASN A 108 -14.71 -4.20 8.26
CA ASN A 108 -15.20 -3.51 7.07
C ASN A 108 -14.49 -2.16 6.82
N ASN A 109 -13.58 -1.74 7.69
CA ASN A 109 -12.85 -0.48 7.54
C ASN A 109 -11.37 -0.73 7.28
N GLU A 110 -11.07 -0.97 6.01
CA GLU A 110 -9.72 -1.32 5.54
C GLU A 110 -8.69 -0.20 5.79
N SER A 111 -9.12 1.06 5.82
CA SER A 111 -8.25 2.21 6.13
C SER A 111 -7.74 2.12 7.56
N ILE A 112 -8.60 1.92 8.55
CA ILE A 112 -8.19 1.84 9.95
C ILE A 112 -7.14 0.74 10.17
N LEU A 113 -7.25 -0.38 9.47
CA LEU A 113 -6.32 -1.50 9.61
C LEU A 113 -4.92 -1.15 9.09
N SER A 114 -4.80 -0.43 7.99
CA SER A 114 -3.52 0.06 7.48
C SER A 114 -2.93 1.15 8.37
N ASP A 115 -3.75 2.10 8.80
CA ASP A 115 -3.33 3.22 9.66
C ASP A 115 -2.77 2.72 11.00
N VAL A 116 -3.37 1.66 11.58
CA VAL A 116 -2.86 1.03 12.81
C VAL A 116 -1.53 0.30 12.56
N VAL A 117 -1.28 -0.26 11.38
CA VAL A 117 0.06 -0.81 11.06
C VAL A 117 1.10 0.31 11.08
N GLU A 118 0.80 1.44 10.46
CA GLU A 118 1.70 2.61 10.50
C GLU A 118 1.89 3.11 11.92
N SER A 119 0.83 3.15 12.74
CA SER A 119 0.95 3.56 14.14
C SER A 119 1.84 2.63 14.96
N ILE A 120 1.80 1.31 14.72
CA ILE A 120 2.73 0.35 15.34
C ILE A 120 4.17 0.64 14.91
N ILE A 121 4.40 0.96 13.65
CA ILE A 121 5.74 1.37 13.16
C ILE A 121 6.22 2.61 13.90
N GLY A 122 5.36 3.63 14.04
CA GLY A 122 5.67 4.84 14.79
C GLY A 122 5.96 4.58 16.28
N ALA A 123 5.21 3.66 16.89
CA ALA A 123 5.43 3.23 18.27
C ALA A 123 6.78 2.53 18.45
N ILE A 124 7.14 1.59 17.58
CA ILE A 124 8.45 0.91 17.60
C ILE A 124 9.58 1.90 17.40
N TYR A 125 9.43 2.84 16.47
CA TYR A 125 10.43 3.88 16.24
C TYR A 125 10.69 4.74 17.50
N LEU A 126 9.65 5.12 18.23
CA LEU A 126 9.79 5.88 19.47
C LEU A 126 10.34 5.04 20.63
N ASP A 127 10.11 3.73 20.60
CA ASP A 127 10.55 2.81 21.66
C ASP A 127 12.03 2.43 21.58
N SER A 128 12.54 2.19 20.35
CA SER A 128 13.91 1.65 20.13
C SER A 128 14.70 2.32 19.01
N GLY A 129 14.12 3.32 18.34
CA GLY A 129 14.79 4.03 17.25
C GLY A 129 14.72 3.35 15.89
N LEU A 130 15.45 3.93 14.92
CA LEU A 130 15.34 3.56 13.51
C LEU A 130 15.86 2.14 13.20
N THR A 131 16.89 1.69 13.90
CA THR A 131 17.54 0.40 13.61
C THR A 131 16.59 -0.78 13.81
N ASP A 132 15.96 -0.85 14.98
CA ASP A 132 15.02 -1.94 15.30
C ASP A 132 13.72 -1.81 14.51
N CYS A 133 13.26 -0.56 14.30
CA CYS A 133 12.09 -0.31 13.48
C CYS A 133 12.33 -0.74 12.02
N LYS A 134 13.49 -0.46 11.44
CA LYS A 134 13.88 -0.92 10.10
C LYS A 134 13.89 -2.45 10.03
N LYS A 135 14.46 -3.11 11.03
CA LYS A 135 14.45 -4.57 11.10
C LYS A 135 13.02 -5.11 11.12
N PHE A 136 12.14 -4.55 11.95
CA PHE A 136 10.72 -4.93 12.00
C PHE A 136 10.04 -4.77 10.64
N ILE A 137 10.18 -3.61 10.00
CA ILE A 137 9.57 -3.35 8.69
C ILE A 137 10.05 -4.37 7.65
N ILE A 138 11.36 -4.61 7.55
CA ILE A 138 11.92 -5.51 6.54
C ILE A 138 11.57 -6.97 6.82
N ASP A 139 11.72 -7.44 8.06
CA ASP A 139 11.57 -8.85 8.39
C ASP A 139 10.10 -9.28 8.49
N GLU A 140 9.23 -8.44 9.04
CA GLU A 140 7.84 -8.82 9.35
C GLU A 140 6.83 -8.28 8.34
N ILE A 141 6.97 -7.03 7.89
CA ILE A 141 6.01 -6.43 6.95
C ILE A 141 6.38 -6.83 5.51
N ILE A 142 7.61 -6.55 5.09
CA ILE A 142 8.05 -6.83 3.71
C ILE A 142 8.32 -8.31 3.53
N GLY A 143 8.95 -8.96 4.52
CA GLY A 143 9.34 -10.36 4.47
C GLY A 143 10.43 -10.62 3.43
N LYS A 144 10.86 -11.89 3.31
CA LYS A 144 11.88 -12.31 2.32
C LYS A 144 11.35 -12.34 0.87
N VAL A 145 10.18 -11.77 0.60
CA VAL A 145 9.45 -11.91 -0.66
C VAL A 145 9.56 -10.66 -1.54
N ILE A 146 10.68 -9.96 -1.49
CA ILE A 146 11.01 -9.22 -2.71
C ILE A 146 11.60 -10.27 -3.65
N ASN A 147 10.73 -10.76 -4.53
CA ASN A 147 11.16 -11.57 -5.65
C ASN A 147 11.98 -10.63 -6.55
N LEU A 148 13.31 -10.64 -6.35
CA LEU A 148 14.31 -9.75 -6.94
C LEU A 148 14.36 -9.80 -8.48
N SER A 149 13.58 -10.70 -9.08
CA SER A 149 13.72 -11.07 -10.47
C SER A 149 12.82 -10.34 -11.44
N LYS A 150 11.88 -9.52 -11.00
CA LYS A 150 11.02 -8.78 -11.97
C LYS A 150 10.65 -7.39 -11.46
N PRO A 151 10.98 -6.35 -12.24
CA PRO A 151 10.45 -5.02 -11.98
C PRO A 151 8.92 -5.05 -12.08
N ILE A 152 8.24 -4.47 -11.10
CA ILE A 152 6.79 -4.26 -11.18
C ILE A 152 6.59 -3.09 -12.13
N LYS A 153 6.48 -3.41 -13.40
CA LYS A 153 6.14 -2.40 -14.40
C LYS A 153 4.62 -2.26 -14.45
N HIS A 154 4.12 -1.05 -14.34
CA HIS A 154 2.71 -0.78 -14.60
C HIS A 154 2.35 -1.19 -16.03
N PRO A 155 1.16 -1.76 -16.27
CA PRO A 155 0.74 -2.17 -17.62
C PRO A 155 0.93 -1.09 -18.68
N LYS A 156 0.68 0.18 -18.34
CA LYS A 156 0.94 1.32 -19.25
C LYS A 156 2.40 1.44 -19.62
N SER A 157 3.32 1.29 -18.69
CA SER A 157 4.77 1.39 -18.93
C SER A 157 5.27 0.21 -19.77
N ILE A 158 4.79 -1.01 -19.47
CA ILE A 158 5.11 -2.20 -20.28
C ILE A 158 4.65 -2.00 -21.73
N LEU A 159 3.40 -1.55 -21.92
CA LEU A 159 2.84 -1.31 -23.23
C LEU A 159 3.61 -0.22 -23.98
N GLN A 160 3.98 0.86 -23.30
CA GLN A 160 4.75 1.96 -23.86
C GLN A 160 6.14 1.50 -24.35
N GLU A 161 6.88 0.77 -23.50
CA GLU A 161 8.18 0.22 -23.87
C GLU A 161 8.07 -0.75 -25.04
N TYR A 162 7.10 -1.66 -25.00
CA TYR A 162 6.84 -2.61 -26.09
C TYR A 162 6.53 -1.92 -27.41
N CYS A 163 5.67 -0.88 -27.38
CA CYS A 163 5.33 -0.11 -28.56
C CYS A 163 6.50 0.67 -29.11
N LEU A 164 7.31 1.30 -28.25
CA LEU A 164 8.52 2.00 -28.66
C LEU A 164 9.56 1.06 -29.26
N ASP A 165 9.76 -0.11 -28.66
CA ASP A 165 10.73 -1.08 -29.15
C ASP A 165 10.30 -1.66 -30.51
N LYS A 166 9.08 -2.14 -30.60
CA LYS A 166 8.60 -2.92 -31.74
C LYS A 166 8.02 -2.08 -32.88
N TYR A 167 7.33 -0.99 -32.56
CA TYR A 167 6.58 -0.19 -33.54
C TYR A 167 7.09 1.25 -33.67
N LYS A 168 8.01 1.68 -32.83
CA LYS A 168 8.55 3.07 -32.77
C LYS A 168 7.48 4.14 -32.57
N THR A 169 6.33 3.75 -31.99
CA THR A 169 5.19 4.64 -31.72
C THR A 169 4.79 4.51 -30.24
N LEU A 170 4.01 5.47 -29.75
CA LEU A 170 3.44 5.45 -28.41
C LEU A 170 1.97 5.04 -28.45
N PRO A 171 1.48 4.25 -27.45
CA PRO A 171 0.07 3.96 -27.33
C PRO A 171 -0.71 5.24 -27.03
N LYS A 172 -1.84 5.45 -27.71
CA LYS A 172 -2.73 6.60 -27.52
C LYS A 172 -3.92 6.18 -26.68
N TYR A 173 -4.26 6.98 -25.67
CA TYR A 173 -5.39 6.75 -24.77
C TYR A 173 -6.44 7.81 -24.98
N GLU A 174 -7.72 7.41 -25.01
CA GLU A 174 -8.85 8.32 -25.14
C GLU A 174 -9.97 7.95 -24.16
N ILE A 175 -10.54 8.95 -23.50
CA ILE A 175 -11.71 8.76 -22.64
C ILE A 175 -12.93 8.69 -23.56
N LEU A 176 -13.55 7.51 -23.66
CA LEU A 176 -14.73 7.31 -24.50
C LEU A 176 -16.01 7.77 -23.80
N ASN A 177 -16.11 7.55 -22.48
CA ASN A 177 -17.32 7.87 -21.72
C ASN A 177 -17.05 7.99 -20.22
N LYS A 178 -17.90 8.78 -19.54
CA LYS A 178 -18.02 8.82 -18.08
C LYS A 178 -19.49 8.53 -17.73
N THR A 179 -19.75 7.51 -16.93
CA THR A 179 -21.09 7.10 -16.45
C THR A 179 -21.06 6.93 -14.93
N GLY A 180 -22.24 6.78 -14.31
CA GLY A 180 -22.39 6.62 -12.86
C GLY A 180 -22.55 7.96 -12.14
N ASP A 181 -22.89 7.87 -10.86
CA ASP A 181 -23.10 9.04 -9.99
C ASP A 181 -21.77 9.73 -9.66
N ASP A 182 -21.83 11.00 -9.27
CA ASP A 182 -20.63 11.78 -8.93
C ASP A 182 -19.79 11.17 -7.79
N HIS A 183 -20.41 10.38 -6.92
CA HIS A 183 -19.74 9.66 -5.84
C HIS A 183 -19.17 8.31 -6.26
N SER A 184 -19.53 7.80 -7.43
CA SER A 184 -19.08 6.51 -7.95
C SER A 184 -18.99 6.52 -9.48
N PRO A 185 -18.14 7.40 -10.06
CA PRO A 185 -18.02 7.52 -11.50
C PRO A 185 -17.35 6.28 -12.11
N ILE A 186 -17.81 5.90 -13.30
CA ILE A 186 -17.20 4.85 -14.12
C ILE A 186 -16.69 5.50 -15.42
N PHE A 187 -15.38 5.43 -15.61
CA PHE A 187 -14.72 5.91 -16.81
C PHE A 187 -14.49 4.74 -17.77
N THR A 188 -14.82 4.93 -19.04
CA THR A 188 -14.45 4.01 -20.12
C THR A 188 -13.32 4.65 -20.91
N VAL A 189 -12.17 4.01 -20.95
CA VAL A 189 -10.98 4.48 -21.65
C VAL A 189 -10.59 3.46 -22.71
N SER A 190 -10.27 3.93 -23.91
CA SER A 190 -9.66 3.12 -24.96
C SER A 190 -8.16 3.33 -25.02
N VAL A 191 -7.46 2.32 -25.50
CA VAL A 191 -6.06 2.38 -25.92
C VAL A 191 -5.93 1.89 -27.36
N ASN A 192 -5.17 2.61 -28.15
CA ASN A 192 -4.90 2.30 -29.54
C ASN A 192 -3.39 2.36 -29.82
N ILE A 193 -2.93 1.45 -30.67
CA ILE A 193 -1.62 1.47 -31.32
C ILE A 193 -1.86 1.49 -32.83
N GLU A 194 -1.08 2.23 -33.55
CA GLU A 194 -1.19 2.32 -35.02
C GLU A 194 -1.20 0.94 -35.66
N ASN A 195 -2.20 0.66 -36.51
CA ASN A 195 -2.45 -0.62 -37.18
C ASN A 195 -2.94 -1.78 -36.27
N PHE A 196 -3.41 -1.50 -35.06
CA PHE A 196 -4.03 -2.49 -34.18
C PHE A 196 -5.47 -2.13 -33.82
N GLU A 197 -6.25 -3.15 -33.40
CA GLU A 197 -7.59 -2.93 -32.90
C GLU A 197 -7.58 -2.12 -31.61
N THR A 198 -8.52 -1.17 -31.52
CA THR A 198 -8.72 -0.38 -30.31
C THR A 198 -9.31 -1.22 -29.19
N VAL A 199 -8.67 -1.22 -28.05
CA VAL A 199 -9.12 -1.97 -26.86
C VAL A 199 -9.62 -1.00 -25.80
N SER A 200 -10.74 -1.31 -25.15
CA SER A 200 -11.29 -0.47 -24.09
C SER A 200 -11.48 -1.21 -22.77
N ALA A 201 -11.42 -0.45 -21.68
CA ALA A 201 -11.70 -0.93 -20.33
C ALA A 201 -12.42 0.13 -19.48
N LYS A 202 -13.06 -0.33 -18.40
CA LYS A 202 -13.77 0.52 -17.43
C LYS A 202 -13.03 0.56 -16.11
N GLY A 203 -13.02 1.71 -15.44
CA GLY A 203 -12.43 1.86 -14.10
C GLY A 203 -13.12 2.99 -13.30
N GLY A 204 -12.99 2.96 -12.00
CA GLY A 204 -13.56 3.97 -11.09
C GLY A 204 -12.91 5.36 -11.21
N ASN A 205 -11.76 5.45 -11.88
CA ASN A 205 -11.11 6.69 -12.29
C ASN A 205 -10.37 6.49 -13.61
N VAL A 206 -9.97 7.60 -14.25
CA VAL A 206 -9.29 7.57 -15.56
C VAL A 206 -8.02 6.72 -15.48
N LYS A 207 -7.19 6.88 -14.44
CA LYS A 207 -5.92 6.16 -14.27
C LYS A 207 -6.13 4.65 -14.20
N SER A 208 -7.13 4.19 -13.45
CA SER A 208 -7.44 2.75 -13.36
C SER A 208 -8.00 2.20 -14.68
N ALA A 209 -8.85 2.96 -15.37
CA ALA A 209 -9.37 2.55 -16.67
C ALA A 209 -8.27 2.43 -17.72
N GLU A 210 -7.32 3.37 -17.77
CA GLU A 210 -6.15 3.32 -18.64
C GLU A 210 -5.25 2.11 -18.36
N GLN A 211 -5.00 1.79 -17.07
CA GLN A 211 -4.20 0.61 -16.69
C GLN A 211 -4.87 -0.69 -17.13
N LEU A 212 -6.19 -0.80 -16.96
CA LEU A 212 -6.95 -1.98 -17.40
C LEU A 212 -7.01 -2.10 -18.93
N ALA A 213 -7.11 -0.99 -19.64
CA ALA A 213 -7.07 -1.00 -21.10
C ALA A 213 -5.68 -1.45 -21.60
N ALA A 214 -4.61 -0.94 -21.00
CA ALA A 214 -3.25 -1.36 -21.30
C ALA A 214 -3.02 -2.86 -21.04
N LEU A 215 -3.52 -3.36 -19.89
CA LEU A 215 -3.40 -4.78 -19.53
C LEU A 215 -4.09 -5.68 -20.56
N LYS A 216 -5.33 -5.33 -20.94
CA LYS A 216 -6.06 -6.08 -21.99
C LYS A 216 -5.33 -6.11 -23.33
N LEU A 217 -4.75 -4.96 -23.74
CA LEU A 217 -4.01 -4.91 -25.00
C LEU A 217 -2.72 -5.72 -24.94
N LEU A 218 -2.00 -5.70 -23.81
CA LEU A 218 -0.82 -6.54 -23.58
C LEU A 218 -1.15 -8.04 -23.67
N ASP A 219 -2.31 -8.44 -23.15
CA ASP A 219 -2.80 -9.82 -23.22
C ASP A 219 -3.04 -10.23 -24.69
N ILE A 220 -3.70 -9.38 -25.47
CA ILE A 220 -3.93 -9.60 -26.92
C ILE A 220 -2.60 -9.71 -27.67
N LEU A 221 -1.63 -8.86 -27.32
CA LEU A 221 -0.29 -8.86 -27.92
C LEU A 221 0.58 -10.02 -27.41
N ARG A 222 0.08 -10.85 -26.48
CA ARG A 222 0.79 -11.95 -25.81
C ARG A 222 2.11 -11.51 -25.16
N VAL A 223 2.14 -10.29 -24.66
CA VAL A 223 3.28 -9.74 -23.93
C VAL A 223 3.17 -10.21 -22.46
N LYS A 224 4.18 -10.92 -21.98
CA LYS A 224 4.22 -11.34 -20.57
C LYS A 224 4.36 -10.12 -19.68
N THR A 225 3.39 -9.93 -18.78
CA THR A 225 3.36 -8.84 -17.80
C THR A 225 4.01 -9.23 -16.48
N PHE A 226 4.41 -10.52 -16.32
CA PHE A 226 5.01 -11.08 -15.09
C PHE A 226 6.20 -11.98 -15.43
#